data_2c9085f0d2e8f5a62d10074d068c54b4
#
_entry.id   2c9085f0d2e8f5a62d10074d068c54b4
#
_cell.length_a   1.000
_cell.length_b   1.000
_cell.length_c   1.000
_cell.angle_alpha   90.00
_cell.angle_beta   90.00
_cell.angle_gamma   90.00
#
_symmetry.space_group_name_H-M   'P 1'
#
loop_
_entity.id
_entity.type
_entity.pdbx_description
1 polymer ?
#
loop_
_entity_poly.entity_id
_entity_poly.type
_entity_poly.pdbx_seq_one_letter_code
_entity_poly.pdbx_strand_id
1 'polypeptide(L)'
;MTETILKVDGMACGMCESHINDTVRNKFSVQKVTSSHTKGETVILSDQALDEQALRDAIAATGYEVKAVDAHPYVKKGVFSFLKK
;
A
#
# COMPACT_ATOMS: atom_id res chain seq x y z
N MET A 1 -9.30 -1.18 10.88
CA MET A 1 -8.70 -1.07 9.55
C MET A 1 -7.21 -0.86 9.64
N THR A 2 -6.47 -1.43 8.74
CA THR A 2 -5.00 -1.35 8.74
C THR A 2 -4.53 -0.60 7.51
N GLU A 3 -3.58 0.30 7.70
CA GLU A 3 -2.92 0.98 6.61
C GLU A 3 -1.52 0.39 6.43
N THR A 4 -1.22 -0.05 5.22
CA THR A 4 0.08 -0.62 4.90
C THR A 4 0.76 0.27 3.86
N ILE A 5 1.96 0.71 4.17
CA ILE A 5 2.73 1.56 3.26
C ILE A 5 3.92 0.76 2.74
N LEU A 6 4.00 0.64 1.43
CA LEU A 6 5.10 -0.06 0.77
C LEU A 6 6.01 0.96 0.12
N LYS A 7 7.31 0.82 0.36
CA LYS A 7 8.31 1.57 -0.40
C LYS A 7 8.69 0.72 -1.59
N VAL A 8 8.40 1.21 -2.79
CA VAL A 8 8.57 0.43 -4.02
C VAL A 8 9.60 1.10 -4.92
N ASP A 9 10.57 0.33 -5.33
CA ASP A 9 11.61 0.79 -6.25
C ASP A 9 11.24 0.39 -7.67
N GLY A 10 11.58 1.26 -8.63
CA GLY A 10 11.31 1.00 -10.03
C GLY A 10 10.03 1.60 -10.56
N MET A 11 9.23 2.21 -9.71
CA MET A 11 7.99 2.87 -10.12
C MET A 11 8.34 4.23 -10.71
N ALA A 12 8.15 4.39 -12.03
CA ALA A 12 8.66 5.55 -12.73
C ALA A 12 7.58 6.48 -13.30
N CYS A 13 6.33 6.02 -13.41
CA CYS A 13 5.28 6.83 -14.04
C CYS A 13 3.90 6.38 -13.59
N GLY A 14 2.87 7.07 -14.08
CA GLY A 14 1.50 6.77 -13.70
C GLY A 14 1.03 5.37 -14.09
N MET A 15 1.55 4.83 -15.19
CA MET A 15 1.19 3.47 -15.59
C MET A 15 1.70 2.46 -14.57
N CYS A 16 2.86 2.72 -13.99
CA CYS A 16 3.39 1.86 -12.94
C CYS A 16 2.49 1.88 -11.72
N GLU A 17 1.96 3.05 -11.39
CA GLU A 17 1.02 3.18 -10.28
C GLU A 17 -0.21 2.31 -10.50
N SER A 18 -0.81 2.40 -11.69
CA SER A 18 -1.98 1.61 -12.01
C SER A 18 -1.68 0.12 -11.95
N HIS A 19 -0.53 -0.27 -12.47
CA HIS A 19 -0.14 -1.67 -12.51
C HIS A 19 -0.04 -2.25 -11.10
N ILE A 20 0.60 -1.52 -10.20
CA ILE A 20 0.74 -1.95 -8.81
C ILE A 20 -0.62 -1.99 -8.12
N ASN A 21 -1.44 -0.96 -8.33
CA ASN A 21 -2.77 -0.91 -7.75
C ASN A 21 -3.61 -2.12 -8.17
N ASP A 22 -3.60 -2.44 -9.46
CA ASP A 22 -4.35 -3.58 -9.97
C ASP A 22 -3.84 -4.89 -9.40
N THR A 23 -2.53 -5.03 -9.29
CA THR A 23 -1.93 -6.24 -8.74
C THR A 23 -2.39 -6.48 -7.31
N VAL A 24 -2.39 -5.43 -6.51
CA VAL A 24 -2.83 -5.53 -5.12
C VAL A 24 -4.31 -5.88 -5.05
N ARG A 25 -5.14 -5.21 -5.84
CA ARG A 25 -6.57 -5.46 -5.83
C ARG A 25 -6.91 -6.88 -6.26
N ASN A 26 -6.17 -7.41 -7.21
CA ASN A 26 -6.45 -8.75 -7.73
C ASN A 26 -6.00 -9.85 -6.76
N LYS A 27 -4.99 -9.59 -5.97
CA LYS A 27 -4.42 -10.63 -5.10
C LYS A 27 -4.88 -10.52 -3.66
N PHE A 28 -5.35 -9.37 -3.24
CA PHE A 28 -5.72 -9.14 -1.85
C PHE A 28 -7.07 -8.45 -1.78
N SER A 29 -7.79 -8.73 -0.68
CA SER A 29 -9.06 -8.08 -0.40
C SER A 29 -8.75 -6.77 0.32
N VAL A 30 -8.82 -5.65 -0.38
CA VAL A 30 -8.44 -4.36 0.18
C VAL A 30 -9.55 -3.33 -0.03
N GLN A 31 -9.61 -2.33 0.85
CA GLN A 31 -10.59 -1.25 0.75
C GLN A 31 -10.12 -0.19 -0.24
N LYS A 32 -8.83 0.10 -0.23
CA LYS A 32 -8.29 1.13 -1.09
C LYS A 32 -6.80 0.88 -1.30
N VAL A 33 -6.33 1.19 -2.49
CA VAL A 33 -4.90 1.17 -2.77
C VAL A 33 -4.56 2.38 -3.62
N THR A 34 -3.50 3.07 -3.24
CA THR A 34 -3.03 4.28 -3.92
C THR A 34 -1.52 4.20 -4.04
N SER A 35 -1.01 4.47 -5.23
CA SER A 35 0.43 4.47 -5.47
C SER A 35 0.89 5.85 -5.91
N SER A 36 2.12 6.22 -5.55
CA SER A 36 2.71 7.47 -5.98
C SER A 36 4.12 7.20 -6.50
N HIS A 37 4.33 7.40 -7.80
CA HIS A 37 5.65 7.19 -8.39
C HIS A 37 6.63 8.27 -7.94
N THR A 38 6.12 9.46 -7.63
CA THR A 38 6.96 10.57 -7.16
C THR A 38 7.60 10.25 -5.82
N LYS A 39 6.82 9.63 -4.94
CA LYS A 39 7.30 9.26 -3.60
C LYS A 39 7.86 7.85 -3.55
N GLY A 40 7.60 7.04 -4.58
CA GLY A 40 7.99 5.64 -4.57
C GLY A 40 7.25 4.83 -3.52
N GLU A 41 5.97 5.12 -3.30
CA GLU A 41 5.18 4.51 -2.25
C GLU A 41 3.85 3.98 -2.76
N THR A 42 3.38 2.91 -2.12
CA THR A 42 2.02 2.41 -2.31
C THR A 42 1.37 2.33 -0.94
N VAL A 43 0.19 2.91 -0.81
CA VAL A 43 -0.56 2.91 0.44
C VAL A 43 -1.80 2.05 0.26
N ILE A 44 -1.97 1.08 1.15
CA ILE A 44 -3.06 0.12 1.06
C ILE A 44 -3.89 0.18 2.34
N LEU A 45 -5.21 0.32 2.19
CA LEU A 45 -6.14 0.25 3.31
C LEU A 45 -6.90 -1.06 3.23
N SER A 46 -6.90 -1.82 4.31
CA SER A 46 -7.60 -3.10 4.37
C SER A 46 -8.19 -3.31 5.76
N ASP A 47 -9.22 -4.15 5.85
CA ASP A 47 -9.83 -4.45 7.14
C ASP A 47 -8.89 -5.18 8.06
N GLN A 48 -8.04 -6.03 7.49
CA GLN A 48 -7.10 -6.83 8.25
C GLN A 48 -5.69 -6.57 7.74
N ALA A 49 -4.71 -6.83 8.59
CA ALA A 49 -3.32 -6.70 8.20
C ALA A 49 -3.00 -7.71 7.09
N LEU A 50 -2.27 -7.26 6.09
CA LEU A 50 -1.87 -8.12 4.98
C LEU A 50 -0.52 -8.76 5.27
N ASP A 51 -0.29 -9.93 4.67
CA ASP A 51 0.96 -10.64 4.84
C ASP A 51 2.06 -9.90 4.08
N GLU A 52 3.09 -9.47 4.80
CA GLU A 52 4.20 -8.74 4.22
C GLU A 52 4.90 -9.53 3.11
N GLN A 53 5.14 -10.81 3.35
CA GLN A 53 5.84 -11.62 2.35
C GLN A 53 4.99 -11.77 1.08
N ALA A 54 3.69 -11.95 1.24
CA ALA A 54 2.80 -12.05 0.09
C ALA A 54 2.78 -10.76 -0.71
N LEU A 55 2.81 -9.62 -0.02
CA LEU A 55 2.86 -8.31 -0.70
C LEU A 55 4.17 -8.17 -1.48
N ARG A 56 5.28 -8.52 -0.86
CA ARG A 56 6.58 -8.45 -1.54
C ARG A 56 6.61 -9.34 -2.77
N ASP A 57 6.09 -10.55 -2.64
CA ASP A 57 6.06 -11.49 -3.76
C ASP A 57 5.18 -11.01 -4.90
N ALA A 58 4.01 -10.48 -4.57
CA ALA A 58 3.08 -9.98 -5.58
C ALA A 58 3.69 -8.80 -6.35
N ILE A 59 4.32 -7.87 -5.64
CA ILE A 59 4.92 -6.72 -6.29
C ILE A 59 6.15 -7.13 -7.10
N ALA A 60 6.95 -8.05 -6.58
CA ALA A 60 8.13 -8.54 -7.29
C ALA A 60 7.75 -9.21 -8.60
N ALA A 61 6.60 -9.88 -8.63
CA ALA A 61 6.14 -10.55 -9.84
C ALA A 61 5.82 -9.57 -10.96
N THR A 62 5.57 -8.30 -10.64
CA THR A 62 5.31 -7.27 -11.64
C THR A 62 6.59 -6.62 -12.17
N GLY A 63 7.74 -6.94 -11.58
CA GLY A 63 9.01 -6.38 -11.99
C GLY A 63 9.50 -5.24 -11.10
N TYR A 64 8.79 -4.94 -10.03
CA TYR A 64 9.19 -3.91 -9.09
C TYR A 64 9.70 -4.53 -7.80
N GLU A 65 10.42 -3.76 -7.01
CA GLU A 65 10.99 -4.26 -5.77
C GLU A 65 10.44 -3.48 -4.57
N VAL A 66 9.99 -4.22 -3.54
CA VAL A 66 9.55 -3.60 -2.29
C VAL A 66 10.76 -3.43 -1.39
N LYS A 67 11.06 -2.20 -1.04
CA LYS A 67 12.20 -1.87 -0.19
C LYS A 67 11.85 -1.94 1.28
N ALA A 68 10.63 -1.58 1.64
CA ALA A 68 10.20 -1.58 3.03
C ALA A 68 8.70 -1.71 3.11
N VAL A 69 8.22 -2.28 4.19
CA VAL A 69 6.79 -2.43 4.46
C VAL A 69 6.53 -1.87 5.86
N ASP A 70 5.55 -0.97 5.95
CA ASP A 70 5.15 -0.39 7.23
C ASP A 70 3.65 -0.57 7.37
N ALA A 71 3.22 -1.35 8.35
CA ALA A 71 1.81 -1.59 8.60
C ALA A 71 1.44 -1.05 9.97
N HIS A 72 0.36 -0.29 10.03
CA HIS A 72 -0.09 0.30 11.29
C HIS A 72 -1.61 0.46 11.26
N PRO A 73 -2.25 0.60 12.43
CA PRO A 73 -3.68 0.83 12.48
C PRO A 73 -4.04 2.14 11.80
N TYR A 74 -5.11 2.12 11.00
CA TYR A 74 -5.59 3.31 10.34
C TYR A 74 -6.64 3.99 11.21
N VAL A 75 -6.44 5.25 11.51
CA VAL A 75 -7.37 6.03 12.32
C VAL A 75 -7.84 7.20 11.50
N LYS A 76 -9.16 7.36 11.39
CA LYS A 76 -9.74 8.48 10.67
C LYS A 76 -9.32 9.79 11.35
N LYS A 77 -8.99 10.76 10.51
CA LYS A 77 -8.48 12.02 10.99
C LYS A 77 -9.42 12.70 11.98
N GLY A 78 -10.71 12.69 11.71
CA GLY A 78 -11.66 13.31 12.60
C GLY A 78 -11.68 12.69 13.98
N VAL A 79 -11.64 11.38 14.05
CA VAL A 79 -11.63 10.67 15.32
C VAL A 79 -10.35 10.99 16.08
N PHE A 80 -9.24 11.00 15.37
CA PHE A 80 -7.97 11.30 15.99
C PHE A 80 -7.92 12.69 16.56
N SER A 81 -8.41 13.67 15.80
CA SER A 81 -8.47 15.06 16.26
C SER A 81 -9.27 15.19 17.55
N PHE A 82 -10.38 14.46 17.60
CA PHE A 82 -11.23 14.49 18.78
C PHE A 82 -10.46 13.99 20.01
N LEU A 83 -9.73 12.92 19.85
CA LEU A 83 -8.99 12.35 20.97
C LEU A 83 -7.88 13.24 21.47
N LYS A 84 -7.38 14.10 20.64
CA LYS A 84 -6.33 15.01 21.05
C LYS A 84 -6.84 16.10 22.00
N LYS A 85 -8.12 16.28 22.05
CA LYS A 85 -8.69 17.21 23.02
C LYS A 85 -8.54 16.67 24.42
#